data_09f8a8ac0d8367c44bdfae3db8e6cedc
#
_entry.id   09f8a8ac0d8367c44bdfae3db8e6cedc
#
_cell.length_a   1.000
_cell.length_b   1.000
_cell.length_c   1.000
_cell.angle_alpha   90.00
_cell.angle_beta   90.00
_cell.angle_gamma   90.00
#
_symmetry.space_group_name_H-M   'P 1'
#
loop_
_entity.id
_entity.type
_entity.pdbx_description
1 polymer ?
#
loop_
_entity_poly.entity_id
_entity_poly.type
_entity_poly.pdbx_seq_one_letter_code
_entity_poly.pdbx_strand_id
1 'polypeptide(L)'
;VFTPQEAATIVAFARGDGRAAARAIPLDDETAIARLEAIDWDFAAANTAYLTHGLHPYPAKFIPQIPNALIQELSSVGETVGDIFCGSGTTLLEALQLKRHAVGIDANPLAVLISKAKTAPLAASEFEQLTVHRIACERMLGVAESRAGDMFHYGRPFKSESWRPAPEICEFWFVPHVVEELAELRCLIDGVPHKSARRLCKAVFAAIIVAVSKQDSDTRYVRREKTVEPGDTTRRYLSQLDAAIFAVREVSDLIEDRFSCEVFDGDVLDAPKTEPFDLMVTSPPYPNAYSYHLYHKTRLIWLGYDADRFKKVEIGSHRKYSSKGRNRATPETFRREFMQIFQWLRERLRTRRHACFVIGDSTIDGDRIDNASLLASAGATAGFREIARIDRKIAPTRKSFNPRIGKIKSEKILILRKE
;
A
#
# COMPACT_ATOMS: atom_id res chain seq x y z
N VAL A 1 28.47 -22.54 -5.77
CA VAL A 1 28.02 -23.06 -7.07
C VAL A 1 26.57 -23.43 -6.87
N PHE A 2 25.67 -22.71 -7.54
CA PHE A 2 24.22 -22.95 -7.45
C PHE A 2 23.85 -24.25 -8.19
N THR A 3 22.89 -24.98 -7.64
CA THR A 3 22.26 -26.09 -8.38
C THR A 3 21.45 -25.56 -9.57
N PRO A 4 21.21 -26.35 -10.62
CA PRO A 4 20.38 -25.93 -11.74
C PRO A 4 18.97 -25.45 -11.34
N GLN A 5 18.44 -26.00 -10.24
CA GLN A 5 17.11 -25.64 -9.71
C GLN A 5 17.14 -24.29 -8.97
N GLU A 6 18.24 -23.98 -8.30
CA GLU A 6 18.46 -22.69 -7.64
C GLU A 6 18.73 -21.58 -8.65
N ALA A 7 19.48 -21.87 -9.72
CA ALA A 7 19.68 -20.96 -10.84
C ALA A 7 18.34 -20.68 -11.58
N ALA A 8 17.50 -21.69 -11.77
CA ALA A 8 16.16 -21.53 -12.35
C ALA A 8 15.25 -20.67 -11.46
N THR A 9 15.35 -20.83 -10.12
CA THR A 9 14.61 -20.01 -9.14
C THR A 9 15.04 -18.54 -9.21
N ILE A 10 16.34 -18.27 -9.30
CA ILE A 10 16.89 -16.90 -9.44
C ILE A 10 16.45 -16.29 -10.79
N VAL A 11 16.44 -17.06 -11.87
CA VAL A 11 16.01 -16.60 -13.20
C VAL A 11 14.50 -16.36 -13.25
N ALA A 12 13.68 -17.24 -12.66
CA ALA A 12 12.23 -17.06 -12.55
C ALA A 12 11.91 -15.80 -11.70
N PHE A 13 12.66 -15.58 -10.65
CA PHE A 13 12.57 -14.39 -9.81
C PHE A 13 12.89 -13.10 -10.59
N ALA A 14 13.97 -13.10 -11.38
CA ALA A 14 14.37 -11.96 -12.21
C ALA A 14 13.34 -11.67 -13.32
N ARG A 15 12.61 -12.68 -13.82
CA ARG A 15 11.54 -12.54 -14.83
C ARG A 15 10.20 -12.12 -14.24
N GLY A 16 10.05 -12.05 -12.91
CA GLY A 16 8.81 -11.65 -12.24
C GLY A 16 7.73 -12.72 -12.23
N ASP A 17 8.09 -13.98 -12.51
CA ASP A 17 7.14 -15.10 -12.55
C ASP A 17 6.68 -15.56 -11.15
N GLY A 18 7.05 -14.87 -10.08
CA GLY A 18 6.52 -14.92 -8.70
C GLY A 18 6.24 -16.29 -8.03
N ARG A 19 6.43 -17.38 -8.75
CA ARG A 19 6.08 -18.76 -8.35
C ARG A 19 7.29 -19.56 -7.87
N ALA A 20 8.26 -18.91 -7.22
CA ALA A 20 9.37 -19.63 -6.61
C ALA A 20 8.84 -20.54 -5.48
N ALA A 21 9.22 -21.80 -5.48
CA ALA A 21 8.82 -22.75 -4.45
C ALA A 21 9.29 -22.24 -3.05
N ALA A 22 8.34 -22.12 -2.13
CA ALA A 22 8.62 -21.68 -0.77
C ALA A 22 9.57 -22.68 -0.06
N ARG A 23 10.67 -22.20 0.50
CA ARG A 23 11.60 -23.03 1.25
C ARG A 23 11.01 -23.44 2.60
N ALA A 24 11.27 -24.67 3.02
CA ALA A 24 10.80 -25.21 4.30
C ALA A 24 11.75 -24.89 5.48
N ILE A 25 13.04 -24.64 5.23
CA ILE A 25 14.07 -24.44 6.26
C ILE A 25 14.84 -23.15 5.99
N PRO A 26 14.97 -22.22 6.95
CA PRO A 26 15.76 -21.01 6.79
C PRO A 26 17.24 -21.38 6.63
N LEU A 27 17.94 -20.62 5.78
CA LEU A 27 19.40 -20.68 5.68
C LEU A 27 20.03 -20.06 6.96
N ASP A 28 21.28 -20.40 7.23
CA ASP A 28 22.07 -19.60 8.18
C ASP A 28 22.26 -18.18 7.64
N ASP A 29 22.54 -17.23 8.55
CA ASP A 29 22.64 -15.81 8.19
C ASP A 29 23.66 -15.56 7.08
N GLU A 30 24.83 -16.19 7.12
CA GLU A 30 25.90 -15.98 6.16
C GLU A 30 25.45 -16.39 4.74
N THR A 31 24.89 -17.58 4.62
CA THR A 31 24.36 -18.08 3.34
C THR A 31 23.20 -17.24 2.84
N ALA A 32 22.26 -16.84 3.72
CA ALA A 32 21.11 -16.01 3.34
C ALA A 32 21.56 -14.62 2.85
N ILE A 33 22.47 -13.97 3.54
CA ILE A 33 23.00 -12.66 3.16
C ILE A 33 23.79 -12.75 1.85
N ALA A 34 24.66 -13.74 1.67
CA ALA A 34 25.41 -13.92 0.43
C ALA A 34 24.46 -14.08 -0.79
N ARG A 35 23.32 -14.77 -0.62
CA ARG A 35 22.31 -14.91 -1.67
C ARG A 35 21.57 -13.59 -1.94
N LEU A 36 21.22 -12.84 -0.91
CA LEU A 36 20.59 -11.53 -1.05
C LEU A 36 21.53 -10.53 -1.75
N GLU A 37 22.81 -10.53 -1.42
CA GLU A 37 23.82 -9.67 -2.06
C GLU A 37 24.06 -10.02 -3.55
N ALA A 38 23.80 -11.26 -3.95
CA ALA A 38 23.90 -11.70 -5.35
C ALA A 38 22.69 -11.28 -6.23
N ILE A 39 21.61 -10.77 -5.65
CA ILE A 39 20.41 -10.35 -6.38
C ILE A 39 20.65 -9.01 -7.08
N ASP A 40 20.21 -8.89 -8.34
CA ASP A 40 20.00 -7.58 -8.99
C ASP A 40 18.74 -6.92 -8.45
N TRP A 41 18.91 -6.05 -7.46
CA TRP A 41 17.82 -5.36 -6.77
C TRP A 41 17.14 -4.26 -7.60
N ASP A 42 17.61 -3.96 -8.77
CA ASP A 42 16.99 -2.95 -9.65
C ASP A 42 15.68 -3.50 -10.26
N PHE A 43 15.59 -4.81 -10.49
CA PHE A 43 14.43 -5.49 -11.05
C PHE A 43 13.81 -4.74 -12.24
N ALA A 44 14.65 -4.19 -13.13
CA ALA A 44 14.22 -3.23 -14.15
C ALA A 44 13.13 -3.77 -15.09
N ALA A 45 13.18 -5.06 -15.41
CA ALA A 45 12.23 -5.74 -16.30
C ALA A 45 11.09 -6.48 -15.58
N ALA A 46 11.04 -6.49 -14.24
CA ALA A 46 10.07 -7.29 -13.50
C ALA A 46 8.64 -6.72 -13.62
N ASN A 47 7.64 -7.59 -13.76
CA ASN A 47 6.23 -7.24 -13.61
C ASN A 47 5.94 -6.93 -12.12
N THR A 48 5.38 -5.77 -11.83
CA THR A 48 5.04 -5.34 -10.47
C THR A 48 3.54 -5.26 -10.21
N ALA A 49 2.71 -5.69 -11.18
CA ALA A 49 1.27 -5.55 -11.13
C ALA A 49 0.51 -6.90 -11.12
N TYR A 50 1.22 -8.01 -10.89
CA TYR A 50 0.60 -9.33 -10.80
C TYR A 50 -0.30 -9.46 -9.55
N LEU A 51 -1.19 -10.44 -9.56
CA LEU A 51 -2.19 -10.65 -8.52
C LEU A 51 -2.92 -9.32 -8.20
N THR A 52 -3.13 -9.02 -6.95
CA THR A 52 -3.78 -7.78 -6.50
C THR A 52 -2.84 -6.59 -6.27
N HIS A 53 -1.54 -6.66 -6.68
CA HIS A 53 -0.62 -5.52 -6.53
C HIS A 53 -1.06 -4.29 -7.32
N GLY A 54 -1.79 -4.48 -8.41
CA GLY A 54 -2.38 -3.41 -9.23
C GLY A 54 -3.72 -2.85 -8.73
N LEU A 55 -4.29 -3.38 -7.64
CA LEU A 55 -5.63 -3.05 -7.18
C LEU A 55 -5.89 -1.55 -6.95
N HIS A 56 -4.90 -0.80 -6.51
CA HIS A 56 -5.04 0.62 -6.18
C HIS A 56 -3.76 1.40 -6.52
N PRO A 57 -3.87 2.63 -7.10
CA PRO A 57 -2.74 3.52 -7.37
C PRO A 57 -2.21 4.16 -6.07
N TYR A 58 -1.68 3.35 -5.15
CA TYR A 58 -1.11 3.82 -3.89
C TYR A 58 0.31 4.33 -4.13
N PRO A 59 0.64 5.60 -3.80
CA PRO A 59 1.97 6.17 -4.05
C PRO A 59 3.04 5.57 -3.14
N ALA A 60 4.29 5.61 -3.60
CA ALA A 60 5.50 5.23 -2.85
C ALA A 60 5.50 3.80 -2.28
N LYS A 61 4.73 2.87 -2.87
CA LYS A 61 4.85 1.45 -2.55
C LYS A 61 6.14 0.89 -3.16
N PHE A 62 6.88 0.09 -2.41
CA PHE A 62 8.02 -0.63 -2.98
C PHE A 62 7.54 -1.81 -3.84
N ILE A 63 8.43 -2.28 -4.74
CA ILE A 63 8.06 -3.34 -5.69
C ILE A 63 7.95 -4.69 -4.99
N PRO A 64 7.03 -5.58 -5.42
CA PRO A 64 6.77 -6.86 -4.76
C PRO A 64 7.99 -7.77 -4.68
N GLN A 65 8.91 -7.69 -5.64
CA GLN A 65 10.12 -8.52 -5.69
C GLN A 65 11.03 -8.31 -4.48
N ILE A 66 11.00 -7.11 -3.87
CA ILE A 66 11.84 -6.83 -2.70
C ILE A 66 11.39 -7.64 -1.48
N PRO A 67 10.15 -7.51 -0.96
CA PRO A 67 9.72 -8.34 0.15
C PRO A 67 9.71 -9.81 -0.22
N ASN A 68 9.41 -10.18 -1.46
CA ASN A 68 9.44 -11.57 -1.91
C ASN A 68 10.83 -12.19 -1.65
N ALA A 69 11.92 -11.55 -2.10
CA ALA A 69 13.29 -12.02 -1.91
C ALA A 69 13.65 -12.14 -0.40
N LEU A 70 13.36 -11.09 0.37
CA LEU A 70 13.67 -11.07 1.80
C LEU A 70 12.91 -12.15 2.55
N ILE A 71 11.62 -12.37 2.23
CA ILE A 71 10.80 -13.41 2.87
C ILE A 71 11.32 -14.81 2.53
N GLN A 72 11.70 -15.06 1.28
CA GLN A 72 12.22 -16.36 0.87
C GLN A 72 13.53 -16.73 1.58
N GLU A 73 14.45 -15.78 1.70
CA GLU A 73 15.77 -16.05 2.25
C GLU A 73 15.81 -15.98 3.79
N LEU A 74 14.94 -15.19 4.44
CA LEU A 74 15.00 -14.89 5.87
C LEU A 74 13.86 -15.50 6.70
N SER A 75 12.96 -16.27 6.08
CA SER A 75 11.87 -16.95 6.79
C SER A 75 11.54 -18.33 6.22
N SER A 76 10.82 -19.12 7.00
CA SER A 76 10.32 -20.45 6.63
C SER A 76 8.82 -20.47 6.38
N VAL A 77 8.33 -21.49 5.66
CA VAL A 77 6.89 -21.76 5.49
C VAL A 77 6.23 -21.91 6.87
N GLY A 78 5.08 -21.23 7.05
CA GLY A 78 4.31 -21.23 8.29
C GLY A 78 4.76 -20.21 9.33
N GLU A 79 5.87 -19.50 9.10
CA GLU A 79 6.30 -18.40 9.98
C GLU A 79 5.47 -17.12 9.75
N THR A 80 5.55 -16.20 10.69
CA THR A 80 4.81 -14.92 10.66
C THR A 80 5.69 -13.78 10.19
N VAL A 81 5.27 -13.12 9.10
CA VAL A 81 5.93 -11.93 8.54
C VAL A 81 5.14 -10.68 8.91
N GLY A 82 5.81 -9.71 9.54
CA GLY A 82 5.25 -8.43 9.92
C GLY A 82 5.62 -7.30 8.95
N ASP A 83 4.71 -6.34 8.73
CA ASP A 83 4.97 -5.04 8.10
C ASP A 83 4.30 -3.94 8.90
N ILE A 84 5.08 -3.13 9.59
CA ILE A 84 4.60 -2.12 10.55
C ILE A 84 4.28 -0.76 9.90
N PHE A 85 4.47 -0.65 8.60
CA PHE A 85 4.03 0.45 7.74
C PHE A 85 3.50 -0.14 6.44
N CYS A 86 2.51 -1.02 6.54
CA CYS A 86 2.15 -1.93 5.46
C CYS A 86 1.59 -1.25 4.21
N GLY A 87 1.21 0.02 4.28
CA GLY A 87 0.72 0.77 3.15
C GLY A 87 -0.38 0.02 2.38
N SER A 88 -0.17 -0.24 1.12
CA SER A 88 -1.11 -1.02 0.31
C SER A 88 -0.96 -2.55 0.43
N GLY A 89 -0.22 -3.07 1.42
CA GLY A 89 -0.12 -4.50 1.73
C GLY A 89 0.78 -5.30 0.78
N THR A 90 1.86 -4.71 0.27
CA THR A 90 2.77 -5.41 -0.65
C THR A 90 3.47 -6.58 0.03
N THR A 91 4.09 -6.35 1.19
CA THR A 91 4.72 -7.41 2.01
C THR A 91 3.73 -8.51 2.41
N LEU A 92 2.50 -8.10 2.77
CA LEU A 92 1.48 -9.03 3.26
C LEU A 92 1.04 -10.01 2.18
N LEU A 93 0.82 -9.54 0.95
CA LEU A 93 0.46 -10.42 -0.16
C LEU A 93 1.61 -11.36 -0.52
N GLU A 94 2.86 -10.86 -0.52
CA GLU A 94 4.03 -11.69 -0.78
C GLU A 94 4.22 -12.77 0.30
N ALA A 95 3.97 -12.45 1.56
CA ALA A 95 4.02 -13.43 2.65
C ALA A 95 3.01 -14.55 2.44
N LEU A 96 1.75 -14.22 2.13
CA LEU A 96 0.71 -15.22 1.90
C LEU A 96 1.01 -16.12 0.69
N GLN A 97 1.42 -15.55 -0.46
CA GLN A 97 1.76 -16.35 -1.64
C GLN A 97 2.96 -17.28 -1.41
N LEU A 98 3.86 -16.88 -0.53
CA LEU A 98 5.01 -17.68 -0.11
C LEU A 98 4.69 -18.63 1.06
N LYS A 99 3.42 -18.78 1.44
CA LYS A 99 2.94 -19.67 2.51
C LYS A 99 3.44 -19.27 3.90
N ARG A 100 3.38 -17.99 4.22
CA ARG A 100 3.62 -17.42 5.55
C ARG A 100 2.35 -16.75 6.06
N HIS A 101 2.19 -16.65 7.37
CA HIS A 101 1.22 -15.76 7.97
C HIS A 101 1.70 -14.32 7.81
N ALA A 102 0.76 -13.37 7.75
CA ALA A 102 1.07 -11.96 7.57
C ALA A 102 0.40 -11.10 8.63
N VAL A 103 1.11 -10.12 9.16
CA VAL A 103 0.57 -9.12 10.09
C VAL A 103 0.98 -7.73 9.60
N GLY A 104 -0.01 -6.88 9.33
CA GLY A 104 0.18 -5.51 8.87
C GLY A 104 -0.32 -4.49 9.88
N ILE A 105 0.38 -3.36 9.99
CA ILE A 105 -0.05 -2.20 10.78
C ILE A 105 0.10 -0.97 9.90
N ASP A 106 -0.90 -0.09 9.88
CA ASP A 106 -0.81 1.22 9.24
C ASP A 106 -1.76 2.21 9.90
N ALA A 107 -1.30 3.45 10.08
CA ALA A 107 -2.10 4.53 10.65
C ALA A 107 -3.04 5.17 9.63
N ASN A 108 -2.86 4.89 8.33
CA ASN A 108 -3.71 5.38 7.26
C ASN A 108 -4.90 4.42 7.03
N PRO A 109 -6.14 4.80 7.36
CA PRO A 109 -7.29 3.91 7.21
C PRO A 109 -7.55 3.49 5.75
N LEU A 110 -7.11 4.28 4.76
CA LEU A 110 -7.13 3.88 3.36
C LEU A 110 -6.13 2.75 3.07
N ALA A 111 -4.93 2.82 3.63
CA ALA A 111 -3.93 1.76 3.50
C ALA A 111 -4.45 0.44 4.08
N VAL A 112 -5.05 0.50 5.27
CA VAL A 112 -5.69 -0.65 5.93
C VAL A 112 -6.82 -1.23 5.08
N LEU A 113 -7.68 -0.39 4.49
CA LEU A 113 -8.73 -0.82 3.58
C LEU A 113 -8.17 -1.58 2.38
N ILE A 114 -7.16 -1.00 1.72
CA ILE A 114 -6.53 -1.58 0.52
C ILE A 114 -5.83 -2.89 0.88
N SER A 115 -5.04 -2.92 1.94
CA SER A 115 -4.31 -4.12 2.39
C SER A 115 -5.27 -5.27 2.69
N LYS A 116 -6.35 -5.01 3.44
CA LYS A 116 -7.39 -6.00 3.73
C LYS A 116 -8.14 -6.49 2.48
N ALA A 117 -8.33 -5.61 1.47
CA ALA A 117 -8.97 -6.00 0.22
C ALA A 117 -8.03 -6.83 -0.67
N LYS A 118 -6.75 -6.47 -0.67
CA LYS A 118 -5.70 -7.12 -1.47
C LYS A 118 -5.39 -8.53 -1.02
N THR A 119 -5.43 -8.80 0.28
CA THR A 119 -4.96 -10.05 0.89
C THR A 119 -6.07 -11.03 1.27
N ALA A 120 -7.33 -10.67 1.03
CA ALA A 120 -8.48 -11.50 1.40
C ALA A 120 -8.91 -12.40 0.23
N PRO A 121 -8.74 -13.73 0.32
CA PRO A 121 -9.44 -14.65 -0.58
C PRO A 121 -10.95 -14.48 -0.45
N LEU A 122 -11.69 -14.68 -1.53
CA LEU A 122 -13.14 -14.61 -1.59
C LEU A 122 -13.75 -15.97 -1.86
N ALA A 123 -14.83 -16.29 -1.17
CA ALA A 123 -15.64 -17.47 -1.41
C ALA A 123 -16.56 -17.28 -2.63
N ALA A 124 -17.08 -18.37 -3.19
CA ALA A 124 -17.98 -18.35 -4.34
C ALA A 124 -19.19 -17.41 -4.13
N SER A 125 -19.81 -17.43 -2.95
CA SER A 125 -20.94 -16.55 -2.60
C SER A 125 -20.58 -15.07 -2.61
N GLU A 126 -19.32 -14.72 -2.33
CA GLU A 126 -18.84 -13.34 -2.38
C GLU A 126 -18.62 -12.88 -3.83
N PHE A 127 -18.14 -13.77 -4.71
CA PHE A 127 -18.09 -13.51 -6.16
C PHE A 127 -19.47 -13.34 -6.78
N GLU A 128 -20.48 -14.11 -6.34
CA GLU A 128 -21.87 -13.91 -6.76
C GLU A 128 -22.37 -12.51 -6.36
N GLN A 129 -22.09 -12.06 -5.16
CA GLN A 129 -22.43 -10.71 -4.71
C GLN A 129 -21.73 -9.59 -5.52
N LEU A 130 -20.47 -9.81 -5.92
CA LEU A 130 -19.77 -8.88 -6.80
C LEU A 130 -20.42 -8.83 -8.18
N THR A 131 -20.90 -9.96 -8.71
CA THR A 131 -21.65 -10.02 -9.96
C THR A 131 -22.96 -9.24 -9.88
N VAL A 132 -23.73 -9.42 -8.82
CA VAL A 132 -24.98 -8.67 -8.57
C VAL A 132 -24.70 -7.17 -8.48
N HIS A 133 -23.67 -6.79 -7.72
CA HIS A 133 -23.25 -5.40 -7.58
C HIS A 133 -22.83 -4.79 -8.93
N ARG A 134 -22.05 -5.51 -9.72
CA ARG A 134 -21.62 -5.10 -11.05
C ARG A 134 -22.81 -4.81 -11.98
N ILE A 135 -23.82 -5.70 -12.00
CA ILE A 135 -25.05 -5.52 -12.78
C ILE A 135 -25.81 -4.27 -12.31
N ALA A 136 -25.88 -4.00 -10.99
CA ALA A 136 -26.50 -2.80 -10.47
C ALA A 136 -25.78 -1.53 -10.94
N CYS A 137 -24.44 -1.53 -10.98
CA CYS A 137 -23.64 -0.43 -11.50
C CYS A 137 -23.81 -0.25 -13.02
N GLU A 138 -23.95 -1.32 -13.80
CA GLU A 138 -24.27 -1.23 -15.25
C GLU A 138 -25.63 -0.60 -15.51
N ARG A 139 -26.64 -0.97 -14.73
CA ARG A 139 -27.98 -0.31 -14.83
C ARG A 139 -27.90 1.17 -14.49
N MET A 140 -27.10 1.53 -13.49
CA MET A 140 -26.84 2.93 -13.14
C MET A 140 -26.18 3.68 -14.31
N LEU A 141 -25.19 3.07 -14.97
CA LEU A 141 -24.53 3.64 -16.16
C LEU A 141 -25.52 3.90 -17.29
N GLY A 142 -26.36 2.93 -17.62
CA GLY A 142 -27.41 3.08 -18.64
C GLY A 142 -28.35 4.24 -18.37
N VAL A 143 -28.69 4.51 -17.11
CA VAL A 143 -29.48 5.69 -16.69
C VAL A 143 -28.69 6.97 -16.89
N ALA A 144 -27.40 7.00 -16.53
CA ALA A 144 -26.55 8.19 -16.69
C ALA A 144 -26.37 8.56 -18.19
N GLU A 145 -26.15 7.57 -19.05
CA GLU A 145 -25.97 7.75 -20.49
C GLU A 145 -27.26 8.20 -21.20
N SER A 146 -28.43 7.62 -20.86
CA SER A 146 -29.70 8.01 -21.43
C SER A 146 -30.06 9.47 -21.11
N ARG A 147 -29.59 9.99 -19.99
CA ARG A 147 -29.84 11.37 -19.54
C ARG A 147 -28.86 12.39 -20.10
N ALA A 148 -27.63 11.97 -20.44
CA ALA A 148 -26.67 12.84 -21.12
C ALA A 148 -27.15 13.30 -22.49
N GLY A 149 -28.06 12.55 -23.13
CA GLY A 149 -28.74 12.92 -24.40
C GLY A 149 -29.93 13.85 -24.25
N ASP A 150 -30.42 14.11 -23.04
CA ASP A 150 -31.58 14.92 -22.76
C ASP A 150 -31.20 16.30 -22.18
N MET A 151 -31.17 17.30 -23.03
CA MET A 151 -30.77 18.68 -22.71
C MET A 151 -31.62 19.35 -21.61
N PHE A 152 -32.80 18.79 -21.28
CA PHE A 152 -33.73 19.33 -20.30
C PHE A 152 -33.66 18.65 -18.90
N HIS A 153 -32.90 17.56 -18.75
CA HIS A 153 -32.83 16.80 -17.50
C HIS A 153 -31.50 16.93 -16.78
N TYR A 154 -30.84 18.08 -16.82
CA TYR A 154 -29.64 18.42 -16.07
C TYR A 154 -29.89 18.56 -14.55
N GLY A 155 -30.70 17.72 -13.97
CA GLY A 155 -30.97 17.79 -12.54
C GLY A 155 -31.71 16.59 -11.99
N ARG A 156 -30.97 15.71 -11.35
CA ARG A 156 -31.38 14.59 -10.50
C ARG A 156 -31.60 13.25 -11.20
N PRO A 157 -30.52 12.57 -11.60
CA PRO A 157 -30.59 11.17 -11.99
C PRO A 157 -30.72 10.20 -10.82
N PHE A 158 -30.23 10.55 -9.62
CA PHE A 158 -30.03 9.63 -8.54
C PHE A 158 -30.78 10.08 -7.26
N LYS A 159 -30.96 9.16 -6.31
CA LYS A 159 -31.67 9.45 -5.07
C LYS A 159 -31.04 10.61 -4.33
N SER A 160 -31.80 11.67 -4.07
CA SER A 160 -31.34 12.86 -3.33
C SER A 160 -30.84 12.57 -1.91
N GLU A 161 -31.14 11.39 -1.38
CA GLU A 161 -30.85 10.93 -0.01
C GLU A 161 -29.50 10.20 0.13
N SER A 162 -28.79 9.90 -0.99
CA SER A 162 -27.48 9.25 -0.92
C SER A 162 -26.48 10.18 -0.24
N TRP A 163 -25.68 9.62 0.68
CA TRP A 163 -24.67 10.40 1.42
C TRP A 163 -23.64 11.07 0.51
N ARG A 164 -23.30 12.30 0.81
CA ARG A 164 -22.29 13.12 0.14
C ARG A 164 -21.37 13.78 1.16
N PRO A 165 -20.12 14.10 0.79
CA PRO A 165 -19.30 15.05 1.54
C PRO A 165 -19.96 16.43 1.65
N ALA A 166 -19.41 17.29 2.53
CA ALA A 166 -19.87 18.66 2.67
C ALA A 166 -19.90 19.40 1.31
N PRO A 167 -20.95 20.24 1.05
CA PRO A 167 -21.12 20.89 -0.24
C PRO A 167 -19.88 21.63 -0.75
N GLU A 168 -19.19 22.34 0.13
CA GLU A 168 -18.00 23.13 -0.20
C GLU A 168 -16.86 22.25 -0.74
N ILE A 169 -16.75 21.01 -0.24
CA ILE A 169 -15.77 20.03 -0.70
C ILE A 169 -16.16 19.49 -2.08
N CYS A 170 -17.46 19.18 -2.27
CA CYS A 170 -17.97 18.69 -3.52
C CYS A 170 -17.77 19.72 -4.63
N GLU A 171 -18.18 20.96 -4.43
CA GLU A 171 -18.06 22.05 -5.39
C GLU A 171 -16.60 22.37 -5.75
N PHE A 172 -15.72 22.34 -4.76
CA PHE A 172 -14.30 22.63 -4.97
C PHE A 172 -13.57 21.56 -5.76
N TRP A 173 -13.85 20.26 -5.47
CA TRP A 173 -13.06 19.15 -6.00
C TRP A 173 -13.72 18.38 -7.13
N PHE A 174 -15.01 18.54 -7.39
CA PHE A 174 -15.75 17.71 -8.36
C PHE A 174 -16.67 18.56 -9.21
N VAL A 175 -17.08 18.03 -10.36
CA VAL A 175 -18.21 18.56 -11.12
C VAL A 175 -19.51 17.90 -10.65
N PRO A 176 -20.68 18.54 -10.79
CA PRO A 176 -21.94 18.08 -10.17
C PRO A 176 -22.31 16.63 -10.51
N HIS A 177 -22.26 16.21 -11.77
CA HIS A 177 -22.62 14.85 -12.18
C HIS A 177 -21.67 13.78 -11.61
N VAL A 178 -20.38 14.10 -11.40
CA VAL A 178 -19.43 13.20 -10.72
C VAL A 178 -19.81 13.00 -9.26
N VAL A 179 -20.26 14.06 -8.57
CA VAL A 179 -20.74 13.95 -7.18
C VAL A 179 -21.94 13.02 -7.11
N GLU A 180 -22.88 13.14 -8.05
CA GLU A 180 -24.06 12.28 -8.11
C GLU A 180 -23.69 10.81 -8.36
N GLU A 181 -22.82 10.55 -9.36
CA GLU A 181 -22.37 9.19 -9.67
C GLU A 181 -21.61 8.56 -8.50
N LEU A 182 -20.71 9.31 -7.85
CA LEU A 182 -19.98 8.82 -6.67
C LEU A 182 -20.90 8.53 -5.49
N ALA A 183 -21.92 9.36 -5.25
CA ALA A 183 -22.87 9.15 -4.17
C ALA A 183 -23.71 7.88 -4.39
N GLU A 184 -24.15 7.64 -5.62
CA GLU A 184 -24.92 6.45 -5.96
C GLU A 184 -24.05 5.17 -5.93
N LEU A 185 -22.83 5.23 -6.48
CA LEU A 185 -21.87 4.13 -6.38
C LEU A 185 -21.62 3.76 -4.91
N ARG A 186 -21.44 4.74 -4.05
CA ARG A 186 -21.28 4.50 -2.61
C ARG A 186 -22.51 3.83 -1.99
N CYS A 187 -23.71 4.27 -2.34
CA CYS A 187 -24.94 3.65 -1.88
C CYS A 187 -25.03 2.18 -2.28
N LEU A 188 -24.72 1.86 -3.56
CA LEU A 188 -24.67 0.50 -4.07
C LEU A 188 -23.61 -0.35 -3.34
N ILE A 189 -22.44 0.22 -3.08
CA ILE A 189 -21.35 -0.46 -2.34
C ILE A 189 -21.75 -0.77 -0.90
N ASP A 190 -22.37 0.18 -0.21
CA ASP A 190 -22.82 -0.02 1.18
C ASP A 190 -23.93 -1.07 1.27
N GLY A 191 -24.69 -1.29 0.18
CA GLY A 191 -25.68 -2.35 0.03
C GLY A 191 -25.11 -3.76 -0.20
N VAL A 192 -23.81 -3.93 -0.46
CA VAL A 192 -23.18 -5.26 -0.64
C VAL A 192 -23.13 -5.98 0.71
N PRO A 193 -23.81 -7.16 0.87
CA PRO A 193 -23.97 -7.80 2.18
C PRO A 193 -22.66 -8.33 2.76
N HIS A 194 -21.86 -9.04 1.96
CA HIS A 194 -20.62 -9.66 2.42
C HIS A 194 -19.52 -8.64 2.66
N LYS A 195 -18.91 -8.70 3.85
CA LYS A 195 -17.92 -7.71 4.32
C LYS A 195 -16.68 -7.66 3.44
N SER A 196 -16.16 -8.81 2.97
CA SER A 196 -14.95 -8.85 2.13
C SER A 196 -15.25 -8.34 0.72
N ALA A 197 -16.35 -8.75 0.10
CA ALA A 197 -16.80 -8.22 -1.19
C ALA A 197 -17.03 -6.71 -1.14
N ARG A 198 -17.76 -6.22 -0.11
CA ARG A 198 -17.96 -4.78 0.11
C ARG A 198 -16.66 -4.02 0.31
N ARG A 199 -15.67 -4.62 0.99
CA ARG A 199 -14.34 -4.03 1.17
C ARG A 199 -13.59 -3.90 -0.15
N LEU A 200 -13.65 -4.91 -1.02
CA LEU A 200 -13.09 -4.85 -2.36
C LEU A 200 -13.74 -3.72 -3.17
N CYS A 201 -15.06 -3.62 -3.17
CA CYS A 201 -15.78 -2.53 -3.84
C CYS A 201 -15.36 -1.15 -3.31
N LYS A 202 -15.15 -0.98 -1.99
CA LYS A 202 -14.65 0.27 -1.39
C LYS A 202 -13.21 0.60 -1.82
N ALA A 203 -12.33 -0.39 -1.95
CA ALA A 203 -10.97 -0.18 -2.44
C ALA A 203 -10.96 0.24 -3.91
N VAL A 204 -11.79 -0.39 -4.76
CA VAL A 204 -12.01 0.00 -6.16
C VAL A 204 -12.58 1.41 -6.27
N PHE A 205 -13.57 1.75 -5.46
CA PHE A 205 -14.14 3.10 -5.39
C PHE A 205 -13.07 4.14 -5.05
N ALA A 206 -12.26 3.88 -4.04
CA ALA A 206 -11.15 4.76 -3.67
C ALA A 206 -10.14 4.94 -4.81
N ALA A 207 -9.90 3.91 -5.62
CA ALA A 207 -8.93 3.97 -6.71
C ALA A 207 -9.30 5.00 -7.78
N ILE A 208 -10.59 5.19 -8.06
CA ILE A 208 -11.05 6.08 -9.13
C ILE A 208 -11.20 7.55 -8.71
N ILE A 209 -11.34 7.86 -7.41
CA ILE A 209 -11.73 9.20 -6.93
C ILE A 209 -10.82 10.31 -7.44
N VAL A 210 -9.49 10.14 -7.40
CA VAL A 210 -8.56 11.17 -7.89
C VAL A 210 -8.68 11.37 -9.40
N ALA A 211 -8.90 10.30 -10.14
CA ALA A 211 -9.04 10.36 -11.61
C ALA A 211 -10.25 11.17 -12.06
N VAL A 212 -11.35 11.13 -11.30
CA VAL A 212 -12.60 11.84 -11.60
C VAL A 212 -12.76 13.16 -10.83
N SER A 213 -11.80 13.49 -9.97
CA SER A 213 -11.76 14.76 -9.22
C SER A 213 -10.89 15.79 -9.93
N LYS A 214 -10.98 17.04 -9.49
CA LYS A 214 -10.07 18.14 -9.86
C LYS A 214 -8.73 18.08 -9.16
N GLN A 215 -8.43 17.04 -8.36
CA GLN A 215 -7.08 16.81 -7.82
C GLN A 215 -6.13 16.40 -8.96
N ASP A 216 -4.97 17.06 -9.07
CA ASP A 216 -4.04 16.86 -10.19
C ASP A 216 -3.61 15.40 -10.36
N SER A 217 -3.10 14.80 -9.29
CA SER A 217 -2.64 13.39 -9.30
C SER A 217 -2.58 12.78 -7.90
N ASP A 218 -2.22 11.50 -7.83
CA ASP A 218 -2.07 10.74 -6.57
C ASP A 218 -0.94 11.25 -5.66
N THR A 219 -0.03 12.07 -6.18
CA THR A 219 1.10 12.64 -5.45
C THR A 219 1.09 14.17 -5.39
N ARG A 220 0.01 14.80 -5.87
CA ARG A 220 -0.15 16.26 -5.86
C ARG A 220 -1.55 16.67 -5.46
N TYR A 221 -1.66 17.23 -4.27
CA TYR A 221 -2.92 17.79 -3.76
C TYR A 221 -3.06 19.27 -4.20
N VAL A 222 -3.19 19.46 -5.53
CA VAL A 222 -3.39 20.74 -6.19
C VAL A 222 -4.59 20.62 -7.10
N ARG A 223 -5.41 21.66 -7.16
CA ARG A 223 -6.58 21.69 -8.04
C ARG A 223 -6.15 21.91 -9.49
N ARG A 224 -6.69 21.09 -10.40
CA ARG A 224 -6.55 21.19 -11.84
C ARG A 224 -7.88 20.86 -12.48
N GLU A 225 -8.33 21.68 -13.41
CA GLU A 225 -9.55 21.36 -14.18
C GLU A 225 -9.29 20.12 -15.05
N LYS A 226 -10.27 19.22 -15.02
CA LYS A 226 -10.30 17.99 -15.81
C LYS A 226 -11.68 17.87 -16.44
N THR A 227 -11.72 17.42 -17.67
CA THR A 227 -12.98 17.07 -18.35
C THR A 227 -13.33 15.64 -17.93
N VAL A 228 -14.49 15.48 -17.33
CA VAL A 228 -15.10 14.20 -16.97
C VAL A 228 -16.53 14.27 -17.47
N GLU A 229 -16.89 13.41 -18.40
CA GLU A 229 -18.24 13.37 -18.98
C GLU A 229 -19.22 12.55 -18.11
N PRO A 230 -20.54 12.81 -18.20
CA PRO A 230 -21.54 11.97 -17.54
C PRO A 230 -21.35 10.48 -17.90
N GLY A 231 -21.39 9.62 -16.89
CA GLY A 231 -21.13 8.18 -17.03
C GLY A 231 -19.64 7.78 -16.92
N ASP A 232 -18.69 8.69 -17.08
CA ASP A 232 -17.25 8.37 -17.02
C ASP A 232 -16.84 7.80 -15.65
N THR A 233 -17.42 8.33 -14.58
CA THR A 233 -17.14 7.85 -13.21
C THR A 233 -17.54 6.39 -13.06
N THR A 234 -18.72 6.05 -13.52
CA THR A 234 -19.27 4.69 -13.44
C THR A 234 -18.54 3.74 -14.37
N ARG A 235 -18.20 4.16 -15.60
CA ARG A 235 -17.38 3.34 -16.52
C ARG A 235 -16.01 3.03 -15.94
N ARG A 236 -15.34 4.02 -15.32
CA ARG A 236 -14.04 3.82 -14.64
C ARG A 236 -14.17 2.87 -13.46
N TYR A 237 -15.24 3.00 -12.67
CA TYR A 237 -15.51 2.09 -11.56
C TYR A 237 -15.69 0.65 -12.05
N LEU A 238 -16.54 0.43 -13.06
CA LEU A 238 -16.79 -0.90 -13.64
C LEU A 238 -15.51 -1.53 -14.20
N SER A 239 -14.72 -0.78 -14.97
CA SER A 239 -13.45 -1.25 -15.51
C SER A 239 -12.47 -1.67 -14.40
N GLN A 240 -12.36 -0.86 -13.34
CA GLN A 240 -11.51 -1.17 -12.21
C GLN A 240 -12.05 -2.33 -11.38
N LEU A 241 -13.38 -2.47 -11.27
CA LEU A 241 -14.03 -3.58 -10.58
C LEU A 241 -13.78 -4.91 -11.30
N ASP A 242 -13.89 -4.94 -12.62
CA ASP A 242 -13.62 -6.13 -13.43
C ASP A 242 -12.17 -6.59 -13.27
N ALA A 243 -11.22 -5.65 -13.35
CA ALA A 243 -9.81 -5.94 -13.10
C ALA A 243 -9.56 -6.46 -11.66
N ALA A 244 -10.24 -5.88 -10.68
CA ALA A 244 -10.13 -6.28 -9.28
C ALA A 244 -10.71 -7.68 -9.03
N ILE A 245 -11.87 -8.00 -9.62
CA ILE A 245 -12.49 -9.34 -9.52
C ILE A 245 -11.55 -10.40 -10.11
N PHE A 246 -10.97 -10.12 -11.28
CA PHE A 246 -10.01 -11.03 -11.91
C PHE A 246 -8.80 -11.28 -11.00
N ALA A 247 -8.16 -10.20 -10.50
CA ALA A 247 -6.97 -10.29 -9.65
C ALA A 247 -7.24 -10.99 -8.31
N VAL A 248 -8.40 -10.75 -7.70
CA VAL A 248 -8.78 -11.40 -6.43
C VAL A 248 -9.11 -12.88 -6.66
N ARG A 249 -9.62 -13.27 -7.82
CA ARG A 249 -9.82 -14.68 -8.14
C ARG A 249 -8.49 -15.43 -8.16
N GLU A 250 -7.47 -14.87 -8.82
CA GLU A 250 -6.12 -15.45 -8.80
C GLU A 250 -5.57 -15.59 -7.37
N VAL A 251 -5.82 -14.59 -6.51
CA VAL A 251 -5.42 -14.63 -5.08
C VAL A 251 -6.19 -15.74 -4.34
N SER A 252 -7.49 -15.87 -4.59
CA SER A 252 -8.33 -16.89 -3.93
C SER A 252 -7.95 -18.31 -4.32
N ASP A 253 -7.51 -18.51 -5.56
CA ASP A 253 -7.03 -19.81 -6.05
C ASP A 253 -5.62 -20.15 -5.52
N LEU A 254 -4.82 -19.14 -5.17
CA LEU A 254 -3.42 -19.30 -4.78
C LEU A 254 -3.22 -19.45 -3.27
N ILE A 255 -3.96 -18.67 -2.45
CA ILE A 255 -3.75 -18.62 -1.00
C ILE A 255 -4.47 -19.78 -0.33
N GLU A 256 -3.71 -20.62 0.38
CA GLU A 256 -4.27 -21.71 1.17
C GLU A 256 -4.91 -21.18 2.47
N ASP A 257 -6.09 -21.67 2.82
CA ASP A 257 -6.90 -21.21 3.99
C ASP A 257 -6.16 -21.25 5.34
N ARG A 258 -5.13 -22.07 5.45
CA ARG A 258 -4.32 -22.21 6.67
C ARG A 258 -3.40 -21.00 6.93
N PHE A 259 -3.16 -20.14 5.94
CA PHE A 259 -2.34 -18.94 6.11
C PHE A 259 -3.22 -17.71 6.28
N SER A 260 -3.01 -17.00 7.38
CA SER A 260 -3.83 -15.85 7.77
C SER A 260 -3.12 -14.54 7.51
N CYS A 261 -3.91 -13.50 7.26
CA CYS A 261 -3.45 -12.11 7.23
C CYS A 261 -4.29 -11.26 8.17
N GLU A 262 -3.63 -10.61 9.12
CA GLU A 262 -4.25 -9.62 10.00
C GLU A 262 -3.71 -8.24 9.70
N VAL A 263 -4.60 -7.24 9.64
CA VAL A 263 -4.21 -5.84 9.40
C VAL A 263 -4.87 -4.94 10.44
N PHE A 264 -4.05 -4.21 11.18
CA PHE A 264 -4.48 -3.30 12.25
C PHE A 264 -4.48 -1.85 11.77
N ASP A 265 -5.52 -1.11 12.19
CA ASP A 265 -5.70 0.33 11.92
C ASP A 265 -5.24 1.12 13.15
N GLY A 266 -4.13 1.84 13.01
CA GLY A 266 -3.61 2.69 14.06
C GLY A 266 -2.11 2.91 14.01
N ASP A 267 -1.63 3.69 14.96
CA ASP A 267 -0.19 3.87 15.19
C ASP A 267 0.45 2.55 15.63
N VAL A 268 1.65 2.28 15.15
CA VAL A 268 2.39 1.07 15.52
C VAL A 268 2.63 0.96 17.03
N LEU A 269 2.79 2.08 17.71
CA LEU A 269 3.03 2.12 19.16
C LEU A 269 1.76 1.80 19.98
N ASP A 270 0.59 2.04 19.39
CA ASP A 270 -0.73 1.74 19.98
C ASP A 270 -1.32 0.42 19.47
N ALA A 271 -0.60 -0.30 18.59
CA ALA A 271 -1.09 -1.54 18.01
C ALA A 271 -1.31 -2.62 19.09
N PRO A 272 -2.35 -3.45 18.94
CA PRO A 272 -2.62 -4.52 19.88
C PRO A 272 -1.45 -5.51 19.95
N LYS A 273 -1.41 -6.27 21.03
CA LYS A 273 -0.44 -7.38 21.13
C LYS A 273 -0.78 -8.39 20.04
N THR A 274 0.17 -8.59 19.14
CA THR A 274 0.12 -9.62 18.10
C THR A 274 0.99 -10.80 18.54
N GLU A 275 0.83 -11.94 17.86
CA GLU A 275 1.82 -13.01 17.93
C GLU A 275 3.19 -12.47 17.51
N PRO A 276 4.29 -12.97 18.11
CA PRO A 276 5.62 -12.53 17.74
C PRO A 276 5.95 -12.83 16.29
N PHE A 277 6.58 -11.86 15.61
CA PHE A 277 7.05 -12.01 14.23
C PHE A 277 8.31 -12.88 14.16
N ASP A 278 8.39 -13.66 13.09
CA ASP A 278 9.62 -14.38 12.70
C ASP A 278 10.48 -13.54 11.76
N LEU A 279 9.85 -12.64 11.00
CA LEU A 279 10.53 -11.70 10.12
C LEU A 279 9.70 -10.39 10.08
N MET A 280 10.38 -9.25 10.07
CA MET A 280 9.74 -7.96 9.77
C MET A 280 10.35 -7.38 8.48
N VAL A 281 9.50 -7.03 7.51
CA VAL A 281 9.89 -6.37 6.26
C VAL A 281 9.00 -5.18 6.03
N THR A 282 9.59 -3.98 5.99
CA THR A 282 8.82 -2.74 5.85
C THR A 282 9.56 -1.68 5.04
N SER A 283 8.80 -0.78 4.40
CA SER A 283 9.33 0.47 3.87
C SER A 283 8.72 1.62 4.66
N PRO A 284 9.43 2.15 5.67
CA PRO A 284 8.90 3.21 6.51
C PRO A 284 8.72 4.51 5.73
N PRO A 285 7.87 5.43 6.19
CA PRO A 285 7.76 6.76 5.60
C PRO A 285 9.10 7.51 5.72
N TYR A 286 9.60 8.06 4.61
CA TYR A 286 10.87 8.78 4.59
C TYR A 286 10.68 10.20 5.13
N PRO A 287 11.60 10.72 5.96
CA PRO A 287 11.57 12.09 6.42
C PRO A 287 11.48 13.09 5.26
N ASN A 288 10.58 14.06 5.36
CA ASN A 288 10.40 15.13 4.38
C ASN A 288 10.01 14.67 2.96
N ALA A 289 9.47 13.46 2.78
CA ALA A 289 9.12 12.93 1.44
C ALA A 289 7.68 13.22 1.06
N TYR A 290 6.72 12.57 1.71
CA TYR A 290 5.31 12.60 1.33
C TYR A 290 4.43 13.12 2.47
N SER A 291 3.27 13.68 2.12
CA SER A 291 2.19 14.01 3.05
C SER A 291 0.95 13.22 2.65
N TYR A 292 0.89 11.97 3.07
CA TYR A 292 -0.15 11.02 2.65
C TYR A 292 -1.55 11.48 3.03
N HIS A 293 -1.71 12.14 4.21
CA HIS A 293 -2.98 12.72 4.64
C HIS A 293 -3.55 13.74 3.63
N LEU A 294 -2.69 14.43 2.85
CA LEU A 294 -3.12 15.34 1.80
C LEU A 294 -3.43 14.60 0.50
N TYR A 295 -2.51 13.74 0.07
CA TYR A 295 -2.66 13.04 -1.22
C TYR A 295 -3.87 12.13 -1.24
N HIS A 296 -4.26 11.60 -0.10
CA HIS A 296 -5.46 10.77 0.05
C HIS A 296 -6.69 11.50 0.55
N LYS A 297 -6.63 12.82 0.77
CA LYS A 297 -7.70 13.57 1.43
C LYS A 297 -9.06 13.41 0.73
N THR A 298 -9.12 13.53 -0.60
CA THR A 298 -10.36 13.35 -1.36
C THR A 298 -10.93 11.93 -1.21
N ARG A 299 -10.05 10.91 -1.17
CA ARG A 299 -10.43 9.51 -0.94
C ARG A 299 -10.95 9.27 0.48
N LEU A 300 -10.22 9.77 1.48
CA LEU A 300 -10.61 9.63 2.89
C LEU A 300 -11.99 10.23 3.13
N ILE A 301 -12.24 11.43 2.60
CA ILE A 301 -13.52 12.10 2.72
C ILE A 301 -14.65 11.25 2.11
N TRP A 302 -14.52 10.78 0.87
CA TRP A 302 -15.54 9.96 0.23
C TRP A 302 -15.76 8.60 0.89
N LEU A 303 -14.75 8.06 1.55
CA LEU A 303 -14.87 6.84 2.36
C LEU A 303 -15.47 7.10 3.76
N GLY A 304 -15.62 8.37 4.16
CA GLY A 304 -16.09 8.74 5.49
C GLY A 304 -15.03 8.60 6.58
N TYR A 305 -13.74 8.65 6.22
CA TYR A 305 -12.62 8.62 7.16
C TYR A 305 -12.17 10.01 7.58
N ASP A 306 -11.70 10.13 8.82
CA ASP A 306 -11.14 11.37 9.36
C ASP A 306 -9.68 11.56 8.93
N ALA A 307 -9.46 12.45 7.94
CA ALA A 307 -8.13 12.79 7.46
C ALA A 307 -7.28 13.56 8.49
N ASP A 308 -7.91 14.29 9.41
CA ASP A 308 -7.21 15.08 10.42
C ASP A 308 -6.69 14.18 11.57
N ARG A 309 -7.40 13.09 11.89
CA ARG A 309 -6.89 12.05 12.80
C ARG A 309 -5.60 11.45 12.25
N PHE A 310 -5.58 11.02 10.99
CA PHE A 310 -4.40 10.45 10.36
C PHE A 310 -3.23 11.44 10.32
N LYS A 311 -3.49 12.72 9.99
CA LYS A 311 -2.47 13.77 9.96
C LYS A 311 -1.68 13.89 11.28
N LYS A 312 -2.32 13.66 12.43
CA LYS A 312 -1.69 13.80 13.76
C LYS A 312 -0.62 12.73 14.01
N VAL A 313 -0.86 11.51 13.56
CA VAL A 313 0.01 10.34 13.81
C VAL A 313 0.97 10.04 12.65
N GLU A 314 0.82 10.69 11.49
CA GLU A 314 1.66 10.44 10.31
C GLU A 314 3.14 10.77 10.61
N ILE A 315 4.02 9.77 10.50
CA ILE A 315 5.48 9.90 10.62
C ILE A 315 6.05 10.40 9.28
N GLY A 316 7.15 11.13 9.29
CA GLY A 316 7.90 11.51 8.08
C GLY A 316 7.24 12.55 7.17
N SER A 317 6.03 13.03 7.48
CA SER A 317 5.26 13.94 6.64
C SER A 317 6.04 15.19 6.24
N HIS A 318 6.13 15.47 4.92
CA HIS A 318 6.79 16.67 4.39
C HIS A 318 6.38 17.95 5.11
N ARG A 319 5.10 18.12 5.47
CA ARG A 319 4.62 19.30 6.17
C ARG A 319 5.17 19.46 7.58
N LYS A 320 5.49 18.38 8.28
CA LYS A 320 6.13 18.43 9.60
C LYS A 320 7.56 18.99 9.49
N TYR A 321 8.28 18.66 8.42
CA TYR A 321 9.68 19.06 8.18
C TYR A 321 9.81 20.43 7.50
N SER A 322 8.85 20.83 6.66
CA SER A 322 8.85 22.12 5.96
C SER A 322 8.19 23.26 6.76
N SER A 323 7.62 22.97 7.92
CA SER A 323 7.01 23.99 8.81
C SER A 323 8.05 25.00 9.29
N LYS A 324 7.66 26.27 9.40
CA LYS A 324 8.48 27.34 10.01
C LYS A 324 8.26 27.50 11.51
N GLY A 325 7.40 26.68 12.13
CA GLY A 325 7.05 26.74 13.55
C GLY A 325 8.11 26.15 14.47
N ARG A 326 8.06 26.48 15.78
CA ARG A 326 8.97 25.95 16.81
C ARG A 326 8.93 24.43 16.95
N ASN A 327 7.82 23.78 16.55
CA ASN A 327 7.62 22.32 16.61
C ASN A 327 7.95 21.62 15.29
N ARG A 328 8.86 22.19 14.49
CA ARG A 328 9.32 21.60 13.24
C ARG A 328 10.05 20.29 13.53
N ALA A 329 9.74 19.24 12.74
CA ALA A 329 10.44 17.96 12.80
C ALA A 329 11.87 18.09 12.24
N THR A 330 12.78 17.33 12.82
CA THR A 330 14.21 17.29 12.48
C THR A 330 14.64 15.82 12.27
N PRO A 331 15.85 15.54 11.74
CA PRO A 331 16.38 14.17 11.69
C PRO A 331 16.37 13.50 13.07
N GLU A 332 16.62 14.26 14.15
CA GLU A 332 16.57 13.75 15.52
C GLU A 332 15.14 13.39 15.97
N THR A 333 14.12 14.10 15.46
CA THR A 333 12.72 13.71 15.69
C THR A 333 12.46 12.33 15.11
N PHE A 334 12.89 12.07 13.87
CA PHE A 334 12.76 10.78 13.22
C PHE A 334 13.52 9.67 13.96
N ARG A 335 14.76 9.95 14.36
CA ARG A 335 15.56 8.98 15.13
C ARG A 335 14.85 8.60 16.44
N ARG A 336 14.29 9.57 17.16
CA ARG A 336 13.58 9.34 18.43
C ARG A 336 12.28 8.55 18.22
N GLU A 337 11.50 8.85 17.19
CA GLU A 337 10.32 8.07 16.83
C GLU A 337 10.71 6.60 16.56
N PHE A 338 11.79 6.36 15.82
CA PHE A 338 12.28 5.00 15.55
C PHE A 338 12.91 4.29 16.76
N MET A 339 13.48 5.01 17.69
CA MET A 339 13.91 4.38 18.96
C MET A 339 12.73 3.75 19.71
N GLN A 340 11.58 4.44 19.76
CA GLN A 340 10.35 3.89 20.38
C GLN A 340 9.83 2.69 19.58
N ILE A 341 9.84 2.78 18.25
CA ILE A 341 9.44 1.67 17.38
C ILE A 341 10.35 0.46 17.56
N PHE A 342 11.67 0.62 17.68
CA PHE A 342 12.59 -0.48 17.92
C PHE A 342 12.41 -1.10 19.31
N GLN A 343 12.08 -0.31 20.33
CA GLN A 343 11.72 -0.83 21.65
C GLN A 343 10.46 -1.70 21.57
N TRP A 344 9.42 -1.20 20.89
CA TRP A 344 8.19 -1.94 20.60
C TRP A 344 8.48 -3.23 19.81
N LEU A 345 9.31 -3.15 18.75
CA LEU A 345 9.67 -4.27 17.89
C LEU A 345 10.48 -5.32 18.64
N ARG A 346 11.34 -4.91 19.59
CA ARG A 346 12.09 -5.83 20.44
C ARG A 346 11.19 -6.79 21.22
N GLU A 347 10.03 -6.36 21.63
CA GLU A 347 9.07 -7.22 22.33
C GLU A 347 8.35 -8.20 21.40
N ARG A 348 8.27 -7.89 20.10
CA ARG A 348 7.42 -8.58 19.12
C ARG A 348 8.17 -9.36 18.05
N LEU A 349 9.42 -9.06 17.81
CA LEU A 349 10.28 -9.86 16.94
C LEU A 349 10.95 -10.95 17.79
N ARG A 350 10.96 -12.19 17.32
CA ARG A 350 11.64 -13.29 18.02
C ARG A 350 13.16 -13.05 18.04
N THR A 351 13.85 -13.56 19.07
CA THR A 351 15.31 -13.44 19.21
C THR A 351 16.00 -14.12 18.03
N ARG A 352 17.11 -13.57 17.58
CA ARG A 352 17.91 -13.99 16.41
C ARG A 352 17.15 -13.92 15.08
N ARG A 353 16.06 -13.17 15.01
CA ARG A 353 15.27 -12.92 13.78
C ARG A 353 15.55 -11.53 13.23
N HIS A 354 15.15 -11.30 11.99
CA HIS A 354 15.53 -10.15 11.20
C HIS A 354 14.43 -9.11 11.06
N ALA A 355 14.86 -7.84 11.07
CA ALA A 355 14.06 -6.69 10.72
C ALA A 355 14.69 -6.00 9.50
N CYS A 356 13.95 -5.98 8.38
CA CYS A 356 14.39 -5.44 7.10
C CYS A 356 13.70 -4.13 6.82
N PHE A 357 14.47 -3.08 6.55
CA PHE A 357 13.96 -1.75 6.21
C PHE A 357 14.41 -1.36 4.81
N VAL A 358 13.45 -1.01 3.95
CA VAL A 358 13.72 -0.45 2.63
C VAL A 358 13.56 1.06 2.71
N ILE A 359 14.66 1.82 2.64
CA ILE A 359 14.64 3.26 2.88
C ILE A 359 15.63 4.00 1.99
N GLY A 360 15.18 5.12 1.43
CA GLY A 360 16.03 6.06 0.69
C GLY A 360 16.51 7.21 1.57
N ASP A 361 17.53 7.92 1.09
CA ASP A 361 17.99 9.14 1.75
C ASP A 361 16.98 10.28 1.60
N SER A 362 16.98 11.18 2.56
CA SER A 362 16.16 12.40 2.55
C SER A 362 17.01 13.65 2.34
N THR A 363 16.34 14.76 1.99
CA THR A 363 16.95 16.09 1.98
C THR A 363 16.17 16.99 2.93
N ILE A 364 16.81 17.52 3.94
CA ILE A 364 16.22 18.45 4.92
C ILE A 364 17.11 19.69 4.95
N ASP A 365 16.56 20.87 4.68
CA ASP A 365 17.28 22.16 4.61
C ASP A 365 18.45 22.23 3.64
N GLY A 366 18.46 21.38 2.63
CA GLY A 366 19.56 21.25 1.67
C GLY A 366 20.56 20.13 2.01
N ASP A 367 20.58 19.67 3.25
CA ASP A 367 21.46 18.60 3.71
C ASP A 367 20.91 17.23 3.37
N ARG A 368 21.78 16.34 2.88
CA ARG A 368 21.46 14.92 2.64
C ARG A 368 21.51 14.17 3.96
N ILE A 369 20.45 13.45 4.28
CA ILE A 369 20.30 12.64 5.49
C ILE A 369 20.34 11.17 5.10
N ASP A 370 21.31 10.43 5.64
CA ASP A 370 21.39 8.96 5.52
C ASP A 370 20.40 8.32 6.53
N ASN A 371 19.18 8.07 6.06
CA ASN A 371 18.12 7.50 6.88
C ASN A 371 18.43 6.06 7.33
N ALA A 372 19.16 5.27 6.54
CA ALA A 372 19.54 3.92 6.92
C ALA A 372 20.49 3.94 8.14
N SER A 373 21.44 4.88 8.18
CA SER A 373 22.33 5.05 9.34
C SER A 373 21.60 5.54 10.58
N LEU A 374 20.57 6.40 10.42
CA LEU A 374 19.70 6.79 11.54
C LEU A 374 18.94 5.58 12.10
N LEU A 375 18.37 4.72 11.23
CA LEU A 375 17.67 3.52 11.66
C LEU A 375 18.61 2.52 12.32
N ALA A 376 19.79 2.26 11.77
CA ALA A 376 20.79 1.38 12.36
C ALA A 376 21.20 1.84 13.75
N SER A 377 21.46 3.15 13.92
CA SER A 377 21.78 3.75 15.21
C SER A 377 20.63 3.61 16.22
N ALA A 378 19.39 3.86 15.80
CA ALA A 378 18.22 3.69 16.66
C ALA A 378 18.02 2.20 17.05
N GLY A 379 18.20 1.29 16.11
CA GLY A 379 18.11 -0.15 16.34
C GLY A 379 19.17 -0.67 17.32
N ALA A 380 20.41 -0.19 17.20
CA ALA A 380 21.51 -0.57 18.10
C ALA A 380 21.16 -0.26 19.56
N THR A 381 20.50 0.85 19.85
CA THR A 381 20.07 1.20 21.22
C THR A 381 19.03 0.24 21.80
N ALA A 382 18.31 -0.49 20.94
CA ALA A 382 17.30 -1.47 21.32
C ALA A 382 17.81 -2.93 21.21
N GLY A 383 19.11 -3.15 20.97
CA GLY A 383 19.71 -4.48 20.87
C GLY A 383 19.53 -5.15 19.51
N PHE A 384 19.47 -4.35 18.44
CA PHE A 384 19.53 -4.85 17.07
C PHE A 384 20.93 -4.61 16.50
N ARG A 385 21.47 -5.60 15.81
CA ARG A 385 22.76 -5.55 15.13
C ARG A 385 22.57 -5.48 13.61
N GLU A 386 23.24 -4.56 12.96
CA GLU A 386 23.28 -4.51 11.48
C GLU A 386 24.03 -5.76 10.96
N ILE A 387 23.36 -6.51 10.07
CA ILE A 387 23.91 -7.71 9.42
C ILE A 387 24.33 -7.39 8.00
N ALA A 388 23.51 -6.63 7.27
CA ALA A 388 23.81 -6.23 5.91
C ALA A 388 23.13 -4.90 5.55
N ARG A 389 23.73 -4.23 4.58
CA ARG A 389 23.19 -3.02 3.94
C ARG A 389 23.42 -3.11 2.45
N ILE A 390 22.36 -3.31 1.69
CA ILE A 390 22.39 -3.52 0.25
C ILE A 390 21.87 -2.26 -0.45
N ASP A 391 22.66 -1.70 -1.36
CA ASP A 391 22.25 -0.57 -2.19
C ASP A 391 21.44 -1.05 -3.39
N ARG A 392 20.34 -0.34 -3.72
CA ARG A 392 19.59 -0.55 -4.96
C ARG A 392 19.36 0.76 -5.70
N LYS A 393 19.34 0.72 -7.01
CA LYS A 393 18.96 1.86 -7.85
C LYS A 393 17.49 1.80 -8.18
N ILE A 394 16.83 2.94 -8.23
CA ILE A 394 15.44 3.03 -8.69
C ILE A 394 15.47 3.31 -10.20
N ALA A 395 14.94 2.38 -10.99
CA ALA A 395 14.86 2.55 -12.43
C ALA A 395 14.11 3.85 -12.80
N PRO A 396 14.60 4.64 -13.77
CA PRO A 396 13.97 5.92 -14.15
C PRO A 396 12.51 5.78 -14.56
N THR A 397 12.15 4.67 -15.17
CA THR A 397 10.77 4.34 -15.60
C THR A 397 9.79 4.09 -14.45
N ARG A 398 10.29 3.86 -13.23
CA ARG A 398 9.50 3.60 -12.02
C ARG A 398 9.46 4.78 -11.06
N LYS A 399 10.07 5.91 -11.43
CA LYS A 399 10.02 7.11 -10.62
C LYS A 399 8.60 7.67 -10.59
N SER A 400 8.18 8.07 -9.39
CA SER A 400 6.96 8.83 -9.16
C SER A 400 6.81 9.96 -10.20
N PHE A 401 5.58 10.20 -10.63
CA PHE A 401 5.13 11.07 -11.74
C PHE A 401 5.71 12.49 -11.81
N ASN A 402 6.50 12.93 -10.85
CA ASN A 402 7.15 14.23 -10.90
C ASN A 402 8.68 14.11 -10.86
N PRO A 403 9.38 14.17 -12.02
CA PRO A 403 10.85 14.11 -12.10
C PRO A 403 11.55 15.23 -11.32
N ARG A 404 10.84 16.36 -11.06
CA ARG A 404 11.37 17.51 -10.30
C ARG A 404 11.33 17.29 -8.80
N ILE A 405 10.42 16.43 -8.30
CA ILE A 405 10.26 16.12 -6.86
C ILE A 405 10.90 14.77 -6.51
N GLY A 406 10.94 13.81 -7.43
CA GLY A 406 11.55 12.49 -7.24
C GLY A 406 13.08 12.56 -7.18
N LYS A 407 13.63 13.12 -6.11
CA LYS A 407 15.08 13.22 -5.89
C LYS A 407 15.73 11.91 -5.45
N ILE A 408 14.94 10.92 -5.02
CA ILE A 408 15.44 9.63 -4.55
C ILE A 408 15.88 8.81 -5.78
N LYS A 409 17.18 8.59 -5.92
CA LYS A 409 17.77 7.82 -7.03
C LYS A 409 18.15 6.40 -6.63
N SER A 410 18.31 6.18 -5.34
CA SER A 410 18.70 4.91 -4.74
C SER A 410 18.02 4.73 -3.39
N GLU A 411 17.84 3.49 -3.02
CA GLU A 411 17.37 3.06 -1.71
C GLU A 411 18.37 2.07 -1.12
N LYS A 412 18.31 1.87 0.19
CA LYS A 412 19.08 0.87 0.90
C LYS A 412 18.13 -0.15 1.52
N ILE A 413 18.50 -1.41 1.42
CA ILE A 413 17.86 -2.50 2.15
C ILE A 413 18.74 -2.74 3.37
N LEU A 414 18.29 -2.25 4.51
CA LEU A 414 18.96 -2.41 5.79
C LEU A 414 18.43 -3.64 6.49
N ILE A 415 19.29 -4.61 6.78
CA ILE A 415 18.94 -5.86 7.48
C ILE A 415 19.56 -5.82 8.87
N LEU A 416 18.69 -5.80 9.86
CA LEU A 416 19.06 -5.82 11.28
C LEU A 416 18.63 -7.15 11.89
N ARG A 417 19.45 -7.72 12.80
CA ARG A 417 19.10 -8.90 13.58
C ARG A 417 18.90 -8.51 15.05
N LYS A 418 17.83 -9.00 15.66
CA LYS A 418 17.62 -8.90 17.10
C LYS A 418 18.56 -9.85 17.82
N GLU A 419 19.37 -9.32 18.71
CA GLU A 419 20.28 -10.10 19.57
C GLU A 419 19.57 -10.65 20.83
#